data_3bc251bea82a6040b947d6cf2a8aed33
#
_entry.id   3bc251bea82a6040b947d6cf2a8aed33
#
_cell.length_a   1.000
_cell.length_b   1.000
_cell.length_c   1.000
_cell.angle_alpha   90.00
_cell.angle_beta   90.00
_cell.angle_gamma   90.00
#
_symmetry.space_group_name_H-M   'P 1'
#
loop_
_entity.id
_entity.type
_entity.pdbx_description
1 polymer ?
#
loop_
_entity_poly.entity_id
_entity_poly.type
_entity_poly.pdbx_seq_one_letter_code
_entity_poly.pdbx_strand_id
1 'polypeptide(L)'
;LMDSGNYDDAQLDTTLELLQNKNLINDEEYTVNYLKRCTRLGVGLNKAIYNLRNYGVSDEIIDQCLEKNSFDDEYLAATKIIDTYYNRNIGFSYKAMLKKIRDKLYIKGFTNEAIEKALSDYDFEFDYEKEHNALEKEFIKQKKKYSKKYDTNQLKEKIINNLLRKGYNYEDIKEIMNKEGALEDE
;
A
#
# COMPACT_ATOMS: atom_id res chain seq x y z
N LEU A 1 -1.45 -36.17 7.03
CA LEU A 1 -1.45 -37.44 7.78
C LEU A 1 -2.72 -38.25 7.49
N MET A 2 -3.88 -37.62 7.36
CA MET A 2 -5.15 -38.32 7.02
C MET A 2 -5.11 -39.00 5.63
N ASP A 3 -4.41 -38.43 4.64
CA ASP A 3 -4.30 -39.00 3.29
C ASP A 3 -3.45 -40.28 3.18
N SER A 4 -2.71 -40.64 4.23
CA SER A 4 -1.85 -41.84 4.20
C SER A 4 -2.58 -43.12 4.60
N GLY A 5 -3.81 -43.07 5.12
CA GLY A 5 -4.66 -44.22 5.42
C GLY A 5 -4.13 -45.16 6.51
N ASN A 6 -3.07 -44.78 7.23
CA ASN A 6 -2.38 -45.65 8.20
C ASN A 6 -2.72 -45.37 9.67
N TYR A 7 -3.53 -44.36 9.99
CA TYR A 7 -3.86 -43.99 11.37
C TYR A 7 -5.36 -43.73 11.50
N ASP A 8 -5.93 -44.11 12.61
CA ASP A 8 -7.31 -43.76 12.94
C ASP A 8 -7.43 -42.38 13.61
N ASP A 9 -8.62 -41.81 13.62
CA ASP A 9 -8.87 -40.47 14.16
C ASP A 9 -8.47 -40.35 15.62
N ALA A 10 -8.68 -41.41 16.44
CA ALA A 10 -8.32 -41.43 17.87
C ALA A 10 -6.80 -41.38 18.07
N GLN A 11 -6.04 -42.03 17.19
CA GLN A 11 -4.56 -41.98 17.23
C GLN A 11 -4.05 -40.60 16.84
N LEU A 12 -4.70 -39.94 15.88
CA LEU A 12 -4.37 -38.57 15.46
C LEU A 12 -4.66 -37.58 16.60
N ASP A 13 -5.83 -37.65 17.22
CA ASP A 13 -6.23 -36.79 18.35
C ASP A 13 -5.25 -36.95 19.53
N THR A 14 -4.96 -38.19 19.93
CA THR A 14 -4.00 -38.46 21.01
C THR A 14 -2.60 -37.90 20.70
N THR A 15 -2.18 -38.00 19.45
CA THR A 15 -0.87 -37.46 19.00
C THR A 15 -0.85 -35.96 19.05
N LEU A 16 -1.92 -35.28 18.58
CA LEU A 16 -2.07 -33.83 18.64
C LEU A 16 -2.04 -33.33 20.08
N GLU A 17 -2.81 -33.95 20.99
CA GLU A 17 -2.78 -33.61 22.42
C GLU A 17 -1.37 -33.76 23.03
N LEU A 18 -0.64 -34.82 22.71
CA LEU A 18 0.73 -35.02 23.17
C LEU A 18 1.68 -33.92 22.65
N LEU A 19 1.52 -33.51 21.39
CA LEU A 19 2.33 -32.45 20.81
C LEU A 19 2.01 -31.09 21.43
N GLN A 20 0.73 -30.82 21.70
CA GLN A 20 0.29 -29.61 22.39
C GLN A 20 0.79 -29.58 23.84
N ASN A 21 0.66 -30.69 24.59
CA ASN A 21 1.13 -30.80 25.98
C ASN A 21 2.66 -30.65 26.09
N LYS A 22 3.40 -31.00 25.04
CA LYS A 22 4.84 -30.80 24.95
C LYS A 22 5.23 -29.42 24.38
N ASN A 23 4.25 -28.55 24.14
CA ASN A 23 4.45 -27.23 23.53
C ASN A 23 5.13 -27.26 22.14
N LEU A 24 5.02 -28.40 21.43
CA LEU A 24 5.54 -28.57 20.08
C LEU A 24 4.56 -28.03 19.01
N ILE A 25 3.28 -27.95 19.37
CA ILE A 25 2.23 -27.24 18.63
C ILE A 25 1.66 -26.20 19.58
N ASN A 26 1.77 -24.93 19.23
CA ASN A 26 1.25 -23.81 20.02
C ASN A 26 0.78 -22.71 19.09
N ASP A 27 -0.52 -22.74 18.76
CA ASP A 27 -1.13 -21.80 17.84
C ASP A 27 -1.17 -20.37 18.39
N GLU A 28 -1.24 -20.18 19.71
CA GLU A 28 -1.16 -18.84 20.32
C GLU A 28 0.22 -18.22 20.09
N GLU A 29 1.29 -18.96 20.42
CA GLU A 29 2.66 -18.47 20.24
C GLU A 29 2.97 -18.25 18.75
N TYR A 30 2.55 -19.17 17.90
CA TYR A 30 2.67 -19.02 16.45
C TYR A 30 1.98 -17.74 15.96
N THR A 31 0.74 -17.51 16.40
CA THR A 31 -0.06 -16.34 16.01
C THR A 31 0.63 -15.04 16.40
N VAL A 32 1.07 -14.90 17.65
CA VAL A 32 1.77 -13.70 18.14
C VAL A 32 3.06 -13.45 17.35
N ASN A 33 3.86 -14.50 17.15
CA ASN A 33 5.11 -14.40 16.42
C ASN A 33 4.88 -14.05 14.94
N TYR A 34 3.84 -14.64 14.33
CA TYR A 34 3.46 -14.36 12.94
C TYR A 34 3.01 -12.90 12.76
N LEU A 35 2.13 -12.40 13.63
CA LEU A 35 1.66 -11.01 13.58
C LEU A 35 2.82 -10.02 13.72
N LYS A 36 3.70 -10.20 14.71
CA LYS A 36 4.90 -9.37 14.91
C LYS A 36 5.84 -9.41 13.70
N ARG A 37 6.02 -10.58 13.09
CA ARG A 37 6.82 -10.74 11.87
C ARG A 37 6.20 -10.00 10.69
N CYS A 38 4.89 -10.12 10.49
CA CYS A 38 4.17 -9.43 9.42
C CYS A 38 4.32 -7.92 9.52
N THR A 39 4.14 -7.34 10.70
CA THR A 39 4.32 -5.91 10.95
C THR A 39 5.74 -5.45 10.61
N ARG A 40 6.77 -6.18 11.06
CA ARG A 40 8.18 -5.87 10.71
C ARG A 40 8.45 -5.91 9.21
N LEU A 41 7.77 -6.78 8.47
CA LEU A 41 7.87 -6.90 7.02
C LEU A 41 6.98 -5.89 6.25
N GLY A 42 6.26 -5.00 6.94
CA GLY A 42 5.36 -4.04 6.35
C GLY A 42 4.11 -4.68 5.73
N VAL A 43 3.63 -5.75 6.35
CA VAL A 43 2.34 -6.37 6.09
C VAL A 43 1.40 -5.95 7.22
N GLY A 44 0.27 -5.36 6.87
CA GLY A 44 -0.71 -4.89 7.83
C GLY A 44 -1.49 -6.02 8.51
N LEU A 45 -2.10 -5.68 9.63
CA LEU A 45 -2.75 -6.62 10.55
C LEU A 45 -3.90 -7.38 9.87
N ASN A 46 -4.75 -6.70 9.09
CA ASN A 46 -5.87 -7.34 8.40
C ASN A 46 -5.40 -8.46 7.44
N LYS A 47 -4.29 -8.23 6.73
CA LYS A 47 -3.74 -9.24 5.83
C LYS A 47 -3.07 -10.38 6.59
N ALA A 48 -2.43 -10.08 7.71
CA ALA A 48 -1.83 -11.08 8.57
C ALA A 48 -2.90 -12.00 9.18
N ILE A 49 -4.01 -11.44 9.66
CA ILE A 49 -5.17 -12.18 10.17
C ILE A 49 -5.77 -13.07 9.07
N TYR A 50 -6.00 -12.51 7.89
CA TYR A 50 -6.49 -13.28 6.74
C TYR A 50 -5.60 -14.50 6.44
N ASN A 51 -4.29 -14.33 6.50
CA ASN A 51 -3.36 -15.43 6.27
C ASN A 51 -3.41 -16.49 7.39
N LEU A 52 -3.52 -16.07 8.67
CA LEU A 52 -3.64 -16.98 9.81
C LEU A 52 -4.87 -17.87 9.68
N ARG A 53 -6.02 -17.30 9.29
CA ARG A 53 -7.25 -18.06 8.98
C ARG A 53 -7.01 -19.10 7.89
N ASN A 54 -6.31 -18.73 6.83
CA ASN A 54 -5.97 -19.65 5.74
C ASN A 54 -4.97 -20.75 6.17
N TYR A 55 -4.20 -20.53 7.23
CA TYR A 55 -3.33 -21.53 7.83
C TYR A 55 -4.05 -22.42 8.86
N GLY A 56 -5.35 -22.20 9.08
CA GLY A 56 -6.17 -23.02 9.95
C GLY A 56 -6.20 -22.58 11.42
N VAL A 57 -5.64 -21.40 11.74
CA VAL A 57 -5.75 -20.85 13.11
C VAL A 57 -7.17 -20.36 13.32
N SER A 58 -7.79 -20.75 14.45
CA SER A 58 -9.17 -20.36 14.78
C SER A 58 -9.29 -18.88 15.10
N ASP A 59 -10.48 -18.31 14.87
CA ASP A 59 -10.77 -16.92 15.20
C ASP A 59 -10.64 -16.64 16.70
N GLU A 60 -11.03 -17.60 17.56
CA GLU A 60 -10.91 -17.48 19.01
C GLU A 60 -9.45 -17.27 19.46
N ILE A 61 -8.51 -18.02 18.87
CA ILE A 61 -7.07 -17.86 19.17
C ILE A 61 -6.56 -16.50 18.66
N ILE A 62 -6.96 -16.14 17.44
CA ILE A 62 -6.56 -14.85 16.86
C ILE A 62 -7.05 -13.69 17.74
N ASP A 63 -8.34 -13.68 18.11
CA ASP A 63 -8.95 -12.62 18.90
C ASP A 63 -8.31 -12.54 20.30
N GLN A 64 -8.09 -13.66 20.98
CA GLN A 64 -7.37 -13.68 22.25
C GLN A 64 -5.95 -13.14 22.15
N CYS A 65 -5.24 -13.46 21.08
CA CYS A 65 -3.89 -12.92 20.84
C CYS A 65 -3.90 -11.40 20.60
N LEU A 66 -4.92 -10.90 19.89
CA LEU A 66 -5.10 -9.47 19.66
C LEU A 66 -5.44 -8.70 20.93
N GLU A 67 -6.29 -9.26 21.80
CA GLU A 67 -6.64 -8.64 23.08
C GLU A 67 -5.47 -8.59 24.07
N LYS A 68 -4.67 -9.66 24.13
CA LYS A 68 -3.53 -9.78 25.07
C LYS A 68 -2.28 -9.02 24.64
N ASN A 69 -2.17 -8.62 23.39
CA ASN A 69 -0.96 -8.00 22.85
C ASN A 69 -1.28 -6.68 22.15
N SER A 70 -0.44 -5.66 22.38
CA SER A 70 -0.48 -4.44 21.59
C SER A 70 0.27 -4.64 20.27
N PHE A 71 -0.33 -4.16 19.18
CA PHE A 71 0.27 -4.13 17.85
C PHE A 71 0.49 -2.69 17.38
N ASP A 72 0.83 -1.79 18.30
CA ASP A 72 1.14 -0.37 18.04
C ASP A 72 2.26 -0.19 17.00
N ASP A 73 3.07 -1.22 16.80
CA ASP A 73 4.09 -1.25 15.75
C ASP A 73 3.49 -1.16 14.33
N GLU A 74 2.19 -1.41 14.14
CA GLU A 74 1.52 -1.29 12.84
C GLU A 74 1.57 0.16 12.34
N TYR A 75 1.31 1.13 13.23
CA TYR A 75 1.47 2.54 12.94
C TYR A 75 2.89 2.88 12.48
N LEU A 76 3.91 2.40 13.21
CA LEU A 76 5.32 2.63 12.84
C LEU A 76 5.68 1.99 11.49
N ALA A 77 5.13 0.82 11.20
CA ALA A 77 5.32 0.17 9.91
C ALA A 77 4.65 0.95 8.77
N ALA A 78 3.45 1.49 9.00
CA ALA A 78 2.75 2.35 8.04
C ALA A 78 3.56 3.62 7.76
N THR A 79 4.08 4.30 8.79
CA THR A 79 4.91 5.51 8.66
C THR A 79 6.17 5.27 7.81
N LYS A 80 6.86 4.15 7.99
CA LYS A 80 8.02 3.78 7.15
C LYS A 80 7.64 3.59 5.68
N ILE A 81 6.46 3.06 5.42
CA ILE A 81 5.96 2.91 4.05
C ILE A 81 5.62 4.28 3.47
N ILE A 82 4.94 5.14 4.23
CA ILE A 82 4.65 6.52 3.82
C ILE A 82 5.94 7.22 3.42
N ASP A 83 6.95 7.22 4.28
CA ASP A 83 8.26 7.86 4.02
C ASP A 83 8.89 7.34 2.73
N THR A 84 8.91 6.02 2.55
CA THR A 84 9.46 5.40 1.33
C THR A 84 8.73 5.85 0.06
N TYR A 85 7.40 5.95 0.10
CA TYR A 85 6.60 6.33 -1.07
C TYR A 85 6.60 7.84 -1.30
N TYR A 86 6.59 8.63 -0.25
CA TYR A 86 6.68 10.09 -0.32
C TYR A 86 8.00 10.52 -0.98
N ASN A 87 9.12 10.01 -0.51
CA ASN A 87 10.45 10.33 -1.03
C ASN A 87 10.68 9.82 -2.48
N ARG A 88 9.95 8.80 -2.91
CA ARG A 88 10.05 8.24 -4.27
C ARG A 88 9.03 8.81 -5.25
N ASN A 89 8.14 9.69 -4.80
CA ASN A 89 7.09 10.20 -5.67
C ASN A 89 7.65 11.18 -6.68
N ILE A 90 7.67 10.74 -7.94
CA ILE A 90 8.12 11.56 -9.08
C ILE A 90 6.98 11.61 -10.09
N GLY A 91 6.53 12.83 -10.44
CA GLY A 91 5.62 13.07 -11.55
C GLY A 91 4.14 12.75 -11.28
N PHE A 92 3.70 12.82 -10.02
CA PHE A 92 2.29 12.86 -9.61
C PHE A 92 2.03 14.11 -8.80
N SER A 93 0.79 14.62 -8.82
CA SER A 93 0.39 15.69 -7.94
C SER A 93 0.41 15.23 -6.48
N TYR A 94 0.50 16.18 -5.55
CA TYR A 94 0.47 15.92 -4.11
C TYR A 94 -0.78 15.12 -3.71
N LYS A 95 -1.96 15.53 -4.20
CA LYS A 95 -3.22 14.84 -3.94
C LYS A 95 -3.21 13.38 -4.44
N ALA A 96 -2.72 13.16 -5.66
CA ALA A 96 -2.63 11.81 -6.21
C ALA A 96 -1.59 10.95 -5.49
N MET A 97 -0.51 11.56 -5.02
CA MET A 97 0.48 10.90 -4.20
C MET A 97 -0.11 10.40 -2.88
N LEU A 98 -0.81 11.27 -2.13
CA LEU A 98 -1.47 10.87 -0.88
C LEU A 98 -2.47 9.74 -1.10
N LYS A 99 -3.28 9.83 -2.15
CA LYS A 99 -4.20 8.74 -2.52
C LYS A 99 -3.46 7.44 -2.77
N LYS A 100 -2.37 7.46 -3.54
CA LYS A 100 -1.57 6.26 -3.83
C LYS A 100 -0.93 5.65 -2.59
N ILE A 101 -0.47 6.48 -1.66
CA ILE A 101 0.09 6.01 -0.39
C ILE A 101 -1.01 5.30 0.41
N ARG A 102 -2.19 5.92 0.54
CA ARG A 102 -3.35 5.31 1.21
C ARG A 102 -3.74 3.99 0.57
N ASP A 103 -3.92 3.95 -0.75
CA ASP A 103 -4.27 2.74 -1.50
C ASP A 103 -3.22 1.63 -1.28
N LYS A 104 -1.94 2.02 -1.22
CA LYS A 104 -0.86 1.06 -0.98
C LYS A 104 -0.89 0.45 0.40
N LEU A 105 -1.14 1.25 1.43
CA LEU A 105 -1.28 0.78 2.80
C LEU A 105 -2.50 -0.15 2.92
N TYR A 106 -3.62 0.24 2.29
CA TYR A 106 -4.82 -0.59 2.26
C TYR A 106 -4.58 -1.96 1.59
N ILE A 107 -3.94 -1.99 0.42
CA ILE A 107 -3.59 -3.24 -0.28
C ILE A 107 -2.64 -4.11 0.54
N LYS A 108 -1.78 -3.51 1.35
CA LYS A 108 -0.89 -4.22 2.27
C LYS A 108 -1.61 -4.74 3.52
N GLY A 109 -2.89 -4.40 3.69
CA GLY A 109 -3.76 -4.89 4.74
C GLY A 109 -3.61 -4.15 6.07
N PHE A 110 -3.12 -2.92 6.07
CA PHE A 110 -3.11 -2.08 7.26
C PHE A 110 -4.54 -1.77 7.70
N THR A 111 -4.76 -1.62 9.01
CA THR A 111 -6.05 -1.19 9.55
C THR A 111 -6.33 0.26 9.17
N ASN A 112 -7.61 0.62 9.02
CA ASN A 112 -7.99 2.00 8.73
C ASN A 112 -7.47 2.97 9.80
N GLU A 113 -7.51 2.55 11.07
CA GLU A 113 -7.02 3.34 12.19
C GLU A 113 -5.52 3.63 12.05
N ALA A 114 -4.70 2.62 11.77
CA ALA A 114 -3.27 2.78 11.57
C ALA A 114 -2.95 3.65 10.33
N ILE A 115 -3.73 3.51 9.25
CA ILE A 115 -3.58 4.32 8.03
C ILE A 115 -3.88 5.78 8.33
N GLU A 116 -5.04 6.10 8.90
CA GLU A 116 -5.45 7.49 9.13
C GLU A 116 -4.53 8.16 10.15
N LYS A 117 -4.18 7.48 11.23
CA LYS A 117 -3.21 7.98 12.21
C LYS A 117 -1.85 8.24 11.57
N ALA A 118 -1.31 7.31 10.81
CA ALA A 118 0.00 7.47 10.17
C ALA A 118 0.00 8.59 9.11
N LEU A 119 -1.11 8.78 8.39
CA LEU A 119 -1.25 9.88 7.44
C LEU A 119 -1.45 11.24 8.10
N SER A 120 -2.16 11.31 9.24
CA SER A 120 -2.38 12.55 9.98
C SER A 120 -1.12 13.05 10.70
N ASP A 121 -0.34 12.11 11.23
CA ASP A 121 0.85 12.43 12.05
C ASP A 121 2.12 12.63 11.18
N TYR A 122 2.07 12.24 9.90
CA TYR A 122 3.20 12.42 9.00
C TYR A 122 3.28 13.88 8.52
N ASP A 123 4.43 14.49 8.66
CA ASP A 123 4.69 15.88 8.23
C ASP A 123 4.88 15.93 6.72
N PHE A 124 3.77 16.06 5.99
CA PHE A 124 3.77 16.23 4.55
C PHE A 124 4.00 17.70 4.19
N GLU A 125 5.14 18.02 3.66
CA GLU A 125 5.39 19.34 3.08
C GLU A 125 4.69 19.47 1.71
N PHE A 126 3.72 20.37 1.61
CA PHE A 126 3.17 20.78 0.33
C PHE A 126 3.91 22.04 -0.16
N ASP A 127 4.60 21.89 -1.27
CA ASP A 127 5.35 22.96 -1.93
C ASP A 127 4.76 23.15 -3.34
N TYR A 128 4.06 24.27 -3.54
CA TYR A 128 3.43 24.59 -4.83
C TYR A 128 4.45 24.74 -5.95
N GLU A 129 5.60 25.38 -5.70
CA GLU A 129 6.63 25.55 -6.71
C GLU A 129 7.22 24.20 -7.13
N LYS A 130 7.42 23.31 -6.15
CA LYS A 130 7.91 21.95 -6.40
C LYS A 130 6.91 21.11 -7.21
N GLU A 131 5.62 21.25 -6.91
CA GLU A 131 4.55 20.60 -7.67
C GLU A 131 4.46 21.14 -9.09
N HIS A 132 4.50 22.47 -9.27
CA HIS A 132 4.48 23.13 -10.57
C HIS A 132 5.70 22.73 -11.43
N ASN A 133 6.90 22.74 -10.86
CA ASN A 133 8.11 22.26 -11.52
C ASN A 133 8.05 20.77 -11.90
N ALA A 134 7.41 19.94 -11.09
CA ALA A 134 7.20 18.53 -11.41
C ALA A 134 6.21 18.34 -12.56
N LEU A 135 5.13 19.15 -12.60
CA LEU A 135 4.18 19.18 -13.69
C LEU A 135 4.84 19.61 -15.01
N GLU A 136 5.64 20.69 -15.01
CA GLU A 136 6.37 21.18 -16.19
C GLU A 136 7.31 20.11 -16.75
N LYS A 137 8.13 19.49 -15.91
CA LYS A 137 9.00 18.38 -16.31
C LYS A 137 8.23 17.20 -16.91
N GLU A 138 7.10 16.86 -16.31
CA GLU A 138 6.27 15.76 -16.81
C GLU A 138 5.59 16.12 -18.14
N PHE A 139 5.15 17.36 -18.30
CA PHE A 139 4.61 17.89 -19.55
C PHE A 139 5.66 17.77 -20.68
N ILE A 140 6.86 18.29 -20.49
CA ILE A 140 7.97 18.22 -21.47
C ILE A 140 8.28 16.78 -21.85
N LYS A 141 8.33 15.88 -20.86
CA LYS A 141 8.55 14.45 -21.07
C LYS A 141 7.46 13.82 -21.95
N GLN A 142 6.21 14.17 -21.71
CA GLN A 142 5.09 13.65 -22.48
C GLN A 142 5.04 14.24 -23.89
N LYS A 143 5.29 15.55 -24.04
CA LYS A 143 5.42 16.22 -25.34
C LYS A 143 6.48 15.52 -26.18
N LYS A 144 7.68 15.31 -25.65
CA LYS A 144 8.78 14.60 -26.34
C LYS A 144 8.40 13.15 -26.72
N LYS A 145 7.65 12.46 -25.87
CA LYS A 145 7.24 11.06 -26.09
C LYS A 145 6.21 10.92 -27.19
N TYR A 146 5.27 11.87 -27.29
CA TYR A 146 4.09 11.74 -28.13
C TYR A 146 4.09 12.62 -29.38
N SER A 147 4.92 13.69 -29.49
CA SER A 147 4.99 14.59 -30.64
C SER A 147 5.24 13.91 -31.97
N LYS A 148 5.93 12.77 -31.98
CA LYS A 148 6.19 12.01 -33.21
C LYS A 148 5.05 11.08 -33.62
N LYS A 149 3.99 10.95 -32.80
CA LYS A 149 2.94 9.92 -32.97
C LYS A 149 1.55 10.50 -33.22
N TYR A 150 1.35 11.75 -32.84
CA TYR A 150 0.04 12.40 -32.85
C TYR A 150 0.15 13.77 -33.50
N ASP A 151 -0.91 14.19 -34.20
CA ASP A 151 -1.07 15.57 -34.65
C ASP A 151 -1.27 16.53 -33.47
N THR A 152 -1.26 17.84 -33.72
CA THR A 152 -1.30 18.87 -32.69
C THR A 152 -2.48 18.72 -31.74
N ASN A 153 -3.70 18.49 -32.27
CA ASN A 153 -4.92 18.41 -31.47
C ASN A 153 -4.97 17.11 -30.62
N GLN A 154 -4.64 15.98 -31.24
CA GLN A 154 -4.53 14.70 -30.57
C GLN A 154 -3.45 14.70 -29.49
N LEU A 155 -2.35 15.38 -29.76
CA LEU A 155 -1.24 15.54 -28.80
C LEU A 155 -1.68 16.34 -27.57
N LYS A 156 -2.41 17.48 -27.79
CA LYS A 156 -3.02 18.29 -26.71
C LYS A 156 -3.87 17.41 -25.79
N GLU A 157 -4.87 16.76 -26.36
CA GLU A 157 -5.78 15.91 -25.59
C GLU A 157 -5.05 14.80 -24.86
N LYS A 158 -4.10 14.14 -25.50
CA LYS A 158 -3.35 13.05 -24.91
C LYS A 158 -2.53 13.48 -23.70
N ILE A 159 -1.86 14.64 -23.80
CA ILE A 159 -1.08 15.20 -22.70
C ILE A 159 -1.99 15.61 -21.55
N ILE A 160 -3.06 16.36 -21.83
CA ILE A 160 -4.04 16.78 -20.81
C ILE A 160 -4.59 15.56 -20.06
N ASN A 161 -5.12 14.57 -20.78
CA ASN A 161 -5.69 13.39 -20.17
C ASN A 161 -4.68 12.60 -19.32
N ASN A 162 -3.44 12.52 -19.75
CA ASN A 162 -2.39 11.84 -18.98
C ASN A 162 -2.01 12.62 -17.70
N LEU A 163 -1.94 13.94 -17.77
CA LEU A 163 -1.61 14.78 -16.61
C LEU A 163 -2.78 14.83 -15.60
N LEU A 164 -4.02 14.90 -16.08
CA LEU A 164 -5.21 14.75 -15.23
C LEU A 164 -5.23 13.39 -14.51
N ARG A 165 -4.89 12.30 -15.21
CA ARG A 165 -4.77 10.96 -14.58
C ARG A 165 -3.66 10.88 -13.55
N LYS A 166 -2.66 11.75 -13.62
CA LYS A 166 -1.61 11.92 -12.61
C LYS A 166 -2.03 12.84 -11.47
N GLY A 167 -3.26 13.37 -11.53
CA GLY A 167 -3.92 14.15 -10.51
C GLY A 167 -3.60 15.64 -10.52
N TYR A 168 -2.90 16.13 -11.54
CA TYR A 168 -2.66 17.56 -11.69
C TYR A 168 -3.98 18.30 -12.00
N ASN A 169 -4.06 19.55 -11.57
CA ASN A 169 -5.21 20.41 -11.83
C ASN A 169 -5.24 20.85 -13.30
N TYR A 170 -6.43 20.95 -13.89
CA TYR A 170 -6.59 21.36 -15.28
C TYR A 170 -6.07 22.78 -15.55
N GLU A 171 -6.30 23.72 -14.62
CA GLU A 171 -5.85 25.10 -14.75
C GLU A 171 -4.31 25.18 -14.79
N ASP A 172 -3.63 24.45 -13.91
CA ASP A 172 -2.16 24.40 -13.89
C ASP A 172 -1.60 23.77 -15.17
N ILE A 173 -2.28 22.74 -15.70
CA ILE A 173 -1.91 22.10 -16.97
C ILE A 173 -2.04 23.12 -18.12
N LYS A 174 -3.15 23.86 -18.16
CA LYS A 174 -3.41 24.86 -19.17
C LYS A 174 -2.41 26.01 -19.12
N GLU A 175 -2.04 26.46 -17.93
CA GLU A 175 -1.03 27.49 -17.72
C GLU A 175 0.33 27.07 -18.35
N ILE A 176 0.78 25.86 -18.05
CA ILE A 176 2.03 25.34 -18.61
C ILE A 176 1.95 25.18 -20.13
N MET A 177 0.82 24.73 -20.65
CA MET A 177 0.64 24.60 -22.10
C MET A 177 0.71 25.95 -22.80
N ASN A 178 0.15 27.00 -22.23
CA ASN A 178 0.21 28.35 -22.77
C ASN A 178 1.63 28.93 -22.68
N LYS A 179 2.30 28.76 -21.53
CA LYS A 179 3.68 29.23 -21.29
C LYS A 179 4.70 28.60 -22.26
N GLU A 180 4.55 27.34 -22.53
CA GLU A 180 5.46 26.59 -23.41
C GLU A 180 5.21 26.83 -24.91
N GLY A 181 4.27 27.73 -25.28
CA GLY A 181 3.91 27.99 -26.68
C GLY A 181 3.58 26.72 -27.46
N ALA A 182 3.24 25.68 -26.72
CA ALA A 182 3.41 24.32 -27.18
C ALA A 182 2.37 23.92 -28.21
N LEU A 183 1.40 24.78 -28.49
CA LEU A 183 0.22 24.38 -29.24
C LEU A 183 -0.53 25.61 -29.82
N GLU A 184 0.18 26.68 -30.18
CA GLU A 184 -0.42 27.68 -31.04
C GLU A 184 -0.67 27.04 -32.40
N ASP A 185 -1.90 27.13 -32.86
CA ASP A 185 -2.31 26.70 -34.19
C ASP A 185 -1.62 27.63 -35.21
N GLU A 186 -0.78 27.07 -36.09
CA GLU A 186 -0.45 27.72 -37.35
C GLU A 186 -1.65 27.68 -38.30
#